data_b6f201cfaa2a0ec03a5270ff123c44e0
#
_entry.id   b6f201cfaa2a0ec03a5270ff123c44e0
#
_cell.length_a   1.000
_cell.length_b   1.000
_cell.length_c   1.000
_cell.angle_alpha   90.00
_cell.angle_beta   90.00
_cell.angle_gamma   90.00
#
_symmetry.space_group_name_H-M   'P 1'
#
loop_
_entity.id
_entity.type
_entity.pdbx_description
1 polymer ?
#
loop_
_entity_poly.entity_id
_entity_poly.type
_entity_poly.pdbx_seq_one_letter_code
_entity_poly.pdbx_strand_id
1 'polypeptide(L)'
;MFDWFDYHGHMCISFELLGLSTFDFLKDNNYLPYPIHQVRHMSFQLCQAVKFLHDNKLTHTDLKPENILFVNSDYELTYNLEKKRDERSVKSTAVRVVDFGSATFDHEHHSTIVSTRHYRAPEVILELGWSQPCDVWSIGCIIFEYYVGFTLFQTHDNREHLAMMERILGPIPSRMIRKTRKQKYFYRGRLDWDENTSAGRYVRENCKPLRRYLTSEAEEHHQLFDLIESMLEYEPAKRLTLGEALQHPFFARLRAEPPNTKLWDSSRDISR
;
A
#
# COMPACT_ATOMS: atom_id res chain seq x y z
N MET A 1 8.17 -18.15 10.08
CA MET A 1 8.81 -19.33 9.47
C MET A 1 9.02 -20.36 10.58
N PHE A 2 8.54 -21.57 10.38
CA PHE A 2 8.68 -22.65 11.36
C PHE A 2 9.84 -23.56 11.01
N ASP A 3 9.98 -23.95 9.72
CA ASP A 3 10.97 -24.90 9.28
C ASP A 3 11.24 -24.73 7.78
N TRP A 4 12.32 -25.35 7.31
CA TRP A 4 12.62 -25.50 5.89
C TRP A 4 13.18 -26.90 5.63
N PHE A 5 12.90 -27.46 4.46
CA PHE A 5 13.31 -28.81 4.08
C PHE A 5 13.34 -28.98 2.57
N ASP A 6 14.07 -29.99 2.11
CA ASP A 6 14.01 -30.42 0.72
C ASP A 6 12.94 -31.51 0.55
N TYR A 7 12.11 -31.35 -0.47
CA TYR A 7 11.10 -32.32 -0.84
C TYR A 7 11.12 -32.51 -2.36
N HIS A 8 11.55 -33.69 -2.82
CA HIS A 8 11.69 -34.01 -4.24
C HIS A 8 12.48 -32.98 -5.06
N GLY A 9 13.56 -32.43 -4.49
CA GLY A 9 14.39 -31.41 -5.14
C GLY A 9 13.83 -29.99 -5.05
N HIS A 10 12.77 -29.77 -4.28
CA HIS A 10 12.20 -28.45 -4.03
C HIS A 10 12.53 -27.98 -2.60
N MET A 11 13.06 -26.77 -2.50
CA MET A 11 13.20 -26.11 -1.21
C MET A 11 11.83 -25.69 -0.70
N CYS A 12 11.40 -26.28 0.41
CA CYS A 12 10.12 -25.98 1.06
C CYS A 12 10.35 -25.19 2.34
N ILE A 13 9.51 -24.21 2.58
CA ILE A 13 9.51 -23.40 3.80
C ILE A 13 8.12 -23.44 4.40
N SER A 14 8.02 -23.79 5.68
CA SER A 14 6.76 -23.83 6.41
C SER A 14 6.56 -22.55 7.23
N PHE A 15 5.34 -22.03 7.18
CA PHE A 15 4.93 -20.83 7.91
C PHE A 15 3.66 -21.10 8.70
N GLU A 16 3.29 -20.17 9.59
CA GLU A 16 1.95 -20.18 10.17
C GLU A 16 0.88 -20.14 9.06
N LEU A 17 -0.21 -20.84 9.27
CA LEU A 17 -1.35 -20.79 8.35
C LEU A 17 -2.13 -19.51 8.59
N LEU A 18 -2.11 -18.61 7.61
CA LEU A 18 -2.82 -17.34 7.65
C LEU A 18 -4.21 -17.46 6.99
N GLY A 19 -5.04 -16.47 7.22
CA GLY A 19 -6.34 -16.32 6.56
C GLY A 19 -6.23 -15.69 5.17
N LEU A 20 -7.35 -15.15 4.70
CA LEU A 20 -7.43 -14.44 3.41
C LEU A 20 -6.51 -13.23 3.40
N SER A 21 -6.03 -12.86 2.20
CA SER A 21 -5.42 -11.56 2.00
C SER A 21 -6.44 -10.44 2.20
N THR A 22 -5.94 -9.25 2.50
CA THR A 22 -6.79 -8.07 2.61
C THR A 22 -7.46 -7.71 1.27
N PHE A 23 -6.87 -8.15 0.15
CA PHE A 23 -7.48 -8.03 -1.18
C PHE A 23 -8.63 -9.03 -1.35
N ASP A 24 -8.41 -10.30 -1.06
CA ASP A 24 -9.45 -11.33 -1.22
C ASP A 24 -10.65 -11.07 -0.31
N PHE A 25 -10.41 -10.64 0.92
CA PHE A 25 -11.49 -10.24 1.82
C PHE A 25 -12.30 -9.07 1.24
N LEU A 26 -11.63 -8.04 0.73
CA LEU A 26 -12.28 -6.89 0.10
C LEU A 26 -13.13 -7.31 -1.10
N LYS A 27 -12.57 -8.16 -1.97
CA LYS A 27 -13.25 -8.70 -3.15
C LYS A 27 -14.48 -9.53 -2.77
N ASP A 28 -14.35 -10.44 -1.81
CA ASP A 28 -15.43 -11.28 -1.34
C ASP A 28 -16.55 -10.48 -0.64
N ASN A 29 -16.22 -9.29 -0.17
CA ASN A 29 -17.15 -8.33 0.42
C ASN A 29 -17.63 -7.27 -0.59
N ASN A 30 -17.62 -7.60 -1.88
CA ASN A 30 -18.04 -6.73 -2.99
C ASN A 30 -17.31 -5.39 -3.05
N TYR A 31 -16.02 -5.37 -2.70
CA TYR A 31 -15.16 -4.18 -2.66
C TYR A 31 -15.68 -3.07 -1.74
N LEU A 32 -16.42 -3.45 -0.70
CA LEU A 32 -16.80 -2.50 0.34
C LEU A 32 -15.58 -2.03 1.12
N PRO A 33 -15.43 -0.71 1.30
CA PRO A 33 -14.31 -0.18 2.07
C PRO A 33 -14.26 -0.75 3.50
N TYR A 34 -13.06 -0.88 4.03
CA TYR A 34 -12.89 -1.14 5.46
C TYR A 34 -13.32 0.10 6.27
N PRO A 35 -13.98 -0.08 7.42
CA PRO A 35 -14.24 1.04 8.34
C PRO A 35 -12.93 1.74 8.73
N ILE A 36 -12.97 3.05 8.94
CA ILE A 36 -11.75 3.84 9.19
C ILE A 36 -10.92 3.35 10.39
N HIS A 37 -11.56 2.85 11.44
CA HIS A 37 -10.84 2.29 12.59
C HIS A 37 -10.07 1.00 12.23
N GLN A 38 -10.59 0.19 11.31
CA GLN A 38 -9.88 -0.98 10.78
C GLN A 38 -8.75 -0.56 9.84
N VAL A 39 -9.00 0.41 8.96
CA VAL A 39 -7.95 1.02 8.12
C VAL A 39 -6.79 1.50 8.99
N ARG A 40 -7.08 2.18 10.09
CA ARG A 40 -6.08 2.68 11.04
C ARG A 40 -5.22 1.56 11.61
N HIS A 41 -5.83 0.52 12.13
CA HIS A 41 -5.10 -0.59 12.77
C HIS A 41 -4.30 -1.42 11.75
N MET A 42 -4.88 -1.73 10.60
CA MET A 42 -4.18 -2.47 9.53
C MET A 42 -2.99 -1.67 9.00
N SER A 43 -3.18 -0.38 8.77
CA SER A 43 -2.12 0.52 8.27
C SER A 43 -0.99 0.71 9.28
N PHE A 44 -1.31 0.80 10.55
CA PHE A 44 -0.33 0.91 11.63
C PHE A 44 0.59 -0.32 11.68
N GLN A 45 -0.01 -1.51 11.66
CA GLN A 45 0.76 -2.77 11.64
C GLN A 45 1.62 -2.90 10.37
N LEU A 46 1.07 -2.49 9.22
CA LEU A 46 1.82 -2.48 7.96
C LEU A 46 3.04 -1.57 8.05
N CYS A 47 2.88 -0.36 8.57
CA CYS A 47 4.00 0.56 8.79
C CYS A 47 5.03 0.00 9.77
N GLN A 48 4.60 -0.63 10.86
CA GLN A 48 5.51 -1.26 11.83
C GLN A 48 6.32 -2.39 11.20
N ALA A 49 5.66 -3.29 10.48
CA ALA A 49 6.29 -4.43 9.84
C ALA A 49 7.33 -4.00 8.80
N VAL A 50 6.97 -3.06 7.93
CA VAL A 50 7.87 -2.59 6.86
C VAL A 50 8.98 -1.69 7.42
N LYS A 51 8.71 -0.91 8.48
CA LYS A 51 9.76 -0.19 9.20
C LYS A 51 10.85 -1.13 9.71
N PHE A 52 10.47 -2.26 10.27
CA PHE A 52 11.43 -3.28 10.69
C PHE A 52 12.33 -3.74 9.53
N LEU A 53 11.75 -3.95 8.35
CA LEU A 53 12.53 -4.30 7.15
C LEU A 53 13.51 -3.16 6.79
N HIS A 54 13.02 -1.93 6.75
CA HIS A 54 13.81 -0.74 6.41
C HIS A 54 14.97 -0.52 7.39
N ASP A 55 14.72 -0.70 8.69
CA ASP A 55 15.75 -0.59 9.74
C ASP A 55 16.86 -1.64 9.57
N ASN A 56 16.55 -2.77 8.94
CA ASN A 56 17.48 -3.84 8.58
C ASN A 56 17.99 -3.72 7.12
N LYS A 57 17.86 -2.56 6.50
CA LYS A 57 18.35 -2.27 5.14
C LYS A 57 17.75 -3.15 4.05
N LEU A 58 16.52 -3.60 4.25
CA LEU A 58 15.75 -4.39 3.29
C LEU A 58 14.59 -3.56 2.76
N THR A 59 14.39 -3.60 1.43
CA THR A 59 13.21 -3.05 0.76
C THR A 59 12.35 -4.22 0.28
N HIS A 60 11.06 -4.22 0.60
CA HIS A 60 10.15 -5.30 0.22
C HIS A 60 9.93 -5.34 -1.29
N THR A 61 9.67 -4.18 -1.90
CA THR A 61 9.46 -3.90 -3.32
C THR A 61 8.12 -4.32 -3.92
N ASP A 62 7.41 -5.28 -3.35
CA ASP A 62 6.15 -5.79 -3.90
C ASP A 62 5.00 -5.74 -2.89
N LEU A 63 4.87 -4.62 -2.18
CA LEU A 63 3.76 -4.39 -1.27
C LEU A 63 2.47 -4.12 -2.06
N LYS A 64 1.44 -4.87 -1.72
CA LYS A 64 0.09 -4.79 -2.29
C LYS A 64 -0.89 -5.51 -1.38
N PRO A 65 -2.20 -5.25 -1.47
CA PRO A 65 -3.18 -5.90 -0.59
C PRO A 65 -3.16 -7.43 -0.67
N GLU A 66 -2.78 -8.02 -1.80
CA GLU A 66 -2.62 -9.47 -1.96
C GLU A 66 -1.50 -10.04 -1.09
N ASN A 67 -0.50 -9.24 -0.73
CA ASN A 67 0.65 -9.63 0.10
C ASN A 67 0.51 -9.19 1.57
N ILE A 68 -0.68 -8.82 1.98
CA ILE A 68 -1.03 -8.49 3.36
C ILE A 68 -2.18 -9.39 3.76
N LEU A 69 -1.91 -10.38 4.62
CA LEU A 69 -2.86 -11.41 4.99
C LEU A 69 -3.37 -11.19 6.41
N PHE A 70 -4.66 -11.40 6.61
CA PHE A 70 -5.21 -11.49 7.95
C PHE A 70 -4.67 -12.74 8.65
N VAL A 71 -4.34 -12.62 9.92
CA VAL A 71 -3.99 -13.79 10.76
C VAL A 71 -5.20 -14.72 10.85
N ASN A 72 -6.38 -14.15 11.05
CA ASN A 72 -7.66 -14.84 11.00
C ASN A 72 -8.67 -13.96 10.26
N SER A 73 -9.25 -14.48 9.20
CA SER A 73 -10.22 -13.75 8.37
C SER A 73 -11.68 -14.07 8.69
N ASP A 74 -11.96 -14.62 9.87
CA ASP A 74 -13.35 -14.79 10.34
C ASP A 74 -14.05 -13.44 10.37
N TYR A 75 -15.34 -13.45 10.03
CA TYR A 75 -16.12 -12.24 9.90
C TYR A 75 -17.50 -12.38 10.51
N GLU A 76 -18.13 -11.25 10.76
CA GLU A 76 -19.54 -11.12 11.12
C GLU A 76 -20.33 -10.60 9.92
N LEU A 77 -21.55 -11.08 9.76
CA LEU A 77 -22.48 -10.59 8.77
C LEU A 77 -23.42 -9.57 9.40
N THR A 78 -23.56 -8.42 8.75
CA THR A 78 -24.53 -7.40 9.10
C THR A 78 -25.36 -7.09 7.86
N TYR A 79 -26.69 -7.13 7.99
CA TYR A 79 -27.56 -6.77 6.89
C TYR A 79 -27.73 -5.25 6.80
N ASN A 80 -27.36 -4.68 5.65
CA ASN A 80 -27.55 -3.26 5.37
C ASN A 80 -28.95 -3.05 4.77
N LEU A 81 -29.85 -2.46 5.57
CA LEU A 81 -31.24 -2.22 5.16
C LEU A 81 -31.39 -1.26 3.99
N GLU A 82 -30.51 -0.24 3.91
CA GLU A 82 -30.56 0.76 2.83
C GLU A 82 -30.13 0.16 1.50
N LYS A 83 -29.05 -0.62 1.52
CA LYS A 83 -28.46 -1.24 0.33
C LYS A 83 -29.03 -2.64 0.04
N LYS A 84 -29.86 -3.16 0.93
CA LYS A 84 -30.49 -4.49 0.83
C LYS A 84 -29.51 -5.62 0.53
N ARG A 85 -28.40 -5.65 1.28
CA ARG A 85 -27.34 -6.65 1.12
C ARG A 85 -26.68 -7.00 2.45
N ASP A 86 -26.10 -8.19 2.51
CA ASP A 86 -25.20 -8.57 3.60
C ASP A 86 -23.85 -7.90 3.42
N GLU A 87 -23.28 -7.40 4.50
CA GLU A 87 -21.93 -6.82 4.58
C GLU A 87 -21.10 -7.60 5.59
N ARG A 88 -19.86 -7.88 5.23
CA ARG A 88 -18.90 -8.59 6.08
C ARG A 88 -18.05 -7.60 6.85
N SER A 89 -17.85 -7.86 8.14
CA SER A 89 -16.88 -7.15 8.96
C SER A 89 -15.90 -8.16 9.55
N VAL A 90 -14.59 -8.00 9.26
CA VAL A 90 -13.59 -8.88 9.83
C VAL A 90 -13.54 -8.73 11.35
N LYS A 91 -13.48 -9.85 12.07
CA LYS A 91 -13.49 -9.87 13.54
C LYS A 91 -12.17 -9.37 14.13
N SER A 92 -11.05 -9.71 13.49
CA SER A 92 -9.70 -9.31 13.89
C SER A 92 -8.96 -8.66 12.74
N THR A 93 -8.38 -7.50 12.99
CA THR A 93 -7.56 -6.75 12.02
C THR A 93 -6.06 -7.06 12.11
N ALA A 94 -5.67 -8.10 12.84
CA ALA A 94 -4.29 -8.55 12.87
C ALA A 94 -3.85 -9.03 11.48
N VAL A 95 -2.77 -8.48 10.97
CA VAL A 95 -2.24 -8.77 9.62
C VAL A 95 -0.76 -9.15 9.64
N ARG A 96 -0.32 -9.82 8.58
CA ARG A 96 1.07 -10.16 8.31
C ARG A 96 1.43 -9.75 6.89
N VAL A 97 2.62 -9.20 6.73
CA VAL A 97 3.24 -8.96 5.41
C VAL A 97 3.90 -10.25 4.96
N VAL A 98 3.65 -10.64 3.72
CA VAL A 98 4.18 -11.87 3.13
C VAL A 98 4.83 -11.59 1.78
N ASP A 99 5.41 -12.64 1.18
CA ASP A 99 6.06 -12.63 -0.13
C ASP A 99 7.31 -11.74 -0.20
N PHE A 100 8.43 -12.32 0.23
CA PHE A 100 9.75 -11.69 0.18
C PHE A 100 10.55 -12.08 -1.07
N GLY A 101 9.88 -12.62 -2.09
CA GLY A 101 10.51 -13.11 -3.31
C GLY A 101 11.26 -12.06 -4.12
N SER A 102 10.89 -10.79 -4.00
CA SER A 102 11.53 -9.65 -4.65
C SER A 102 12.25 -8.71 -3.68
N ALA A 103 12.24 -9.02 -2.38
CA ALA A 103 12.86 -8.19 -1.36
C ALA A 103 14.38 -8.08 -1.60
N THR A 104 14.90 -6.87 -1.48
CA THR A 104 16.27 -6.53 -1.87
C THR A 104 16.96 -5.79 -0.73
N PHE A 105 18.12 -6.29 -0.29
CA PHE A 105 19.00 -5.56 0.63
C PHE A 105 19.73 -4.42 -0.10
N ASP A 106 20.14 -3.40 0.66
CA ASP A 106 20.83 -2.23 0.11
C ASP A 106 22.08 -2.58 -0.69
N HIS A 107 22.81 -3.62 -0.28
CA HIS A 107 24.05 -4.05 -0.93
C HIS A 107 23.85 -4.98 -2.12
N GLU A 108 22.63 -5.50 -2.32
CA GLU A 108 22.33 -6.40 -3.42
C GLU A 108 22.06 -5.63 -4.73
N HIS A 109 22.13 -6.36 -5.85
CA HIS A 109 21.75 -5.81 -7.13
C HIS A 109 20.26 -5.39 -7.14
N HIS A 110 20.02 -4.16 -7.58
CA HIS A 110 18.70 -3.59 -7.72
C HIS A 110 18.18 -3.78 -9.15
N SER A 111 17.12 -4.54 -9.31
CA SER A 111 16.42 -4.63 -10.59
C SER A 111 15.91 -3.25 -11.03
N THR A 112 15.94 -2.96 -12.32
CA THR A 112 15.53 -1.65 -12.84
C THR A 112 14.05 -1.37 -12.53
N ILE A 113 13.19 -2.36 -12.71
CA ILE A 113 11.76 -2.27 -12.45
C ILE A 113 11.38 -3.21 -11.32
N VAL A 114 10.67 -2.69 -10.34
CA VAL A 114 10.12 -3.43 -9.20
C VAL A 114 8.65 -3.02 -8.99
N SER A 115 7.99 -3.72 -8.11
CA SER A 115 6.59 -3.52 -7.70
C SER A 115 5.57 -3.94 -8.77
N THR A 116 4.44 -4.38 -8.31
CA THR A 116 3.24 -4.54 -9.14
C THR A 116 2.77 -3.16 -9.61
N ARG A 117 2.40 -3.04 -10.87
CA ARG A 117 2.18 -1.75 -11.56
C ARG A 117 1.37 -0.73 -10.75
N HIS A 118 0.25 -1.13 -10.21
CA HIS A 118 -0.66 -0.21 -9.50
C HIS A 118 -0.02 0.44 -8.27
N TYR A 119 1.00 -0.18 -7.69
CA TYR A 119 1.68 0.24 -6.46
C TYR A 119 3.10 0.76 -6.70
N ARG A 120 3.48 0.92 -7.97
CA ARG A 120 4.82 1.31 -8.40
C ARG A 120 5.04 2.81 -8.23
N ALA A 121 6.13 3.15 -7.55
CA ALA A 121 6.51 4.53 -7.30
C ALA A 121 6.99 5.27 -8.58
N PRO A 122 6.84 6.59 -8.64
CA PRO A 122 7.23 7.36 -9.81
C PRO A 122 8.73 7.25 -10.14
N GLU A 123 9.61 7.21 -9.15
CA GLU A 123 11.05 7.01 -9.36
C GLU A 123 11.37 5.67 -10.03
N VAL A 124 10.56 4.64 -9.83
CA VAL A 124 10.69 3.34 -10.49
C VAL A 124 10.24 3.43 -11.95
N ILE A 125 9.09 4.04 -12.21
CA ILE A 125 8.58 4.26 -13.59
C ILE A 125 9.58 5.08 -14.40
N LEU A 126 10.16 6.11 -13.80
CA LEU A 126 11.10 7.03 -14.44
C LEU A 126 12.55 6.53 -14.43
N GLU A 127 12.80 5.36 -13.86
CA GLU A 127 14.14 4.74 -13.78
C GLU A 127 15.20 5.67 -13.16
N LEU A 128 14.84 6.32 -12.04
CA LEU A 128 15.73 7.23 -11.30
C LEU A 128 16.52 6.53 -10.18
N GLY A 129 16.42 5.20 -10.08
CA GLY A 129 16.87 4.45 -8.93
C GLY A 129 15.82 4.44 -7.81
N TRP A 130 15.89 3.44 -6.96
CA TRP A 130 14.94 3.26 -5.87
C TRP A 130 15.61 2.65 -4.63
N SER A 131 14.99 2.83 -3.51
CA SER A 131 15.32 2.22 -2.23
C SER A 131 14.08 2.18 -1.33
N GLN A 132 14.23 2.13 -0.03
CA GLN A 132 13.12 2.02 0.94
C GLN A 132 11.93 2.96 0.68
N PRO A 133 12.10 4.21 0.23
CA PRO A 133 10.94 5.08 -0.04
C PRO A 133 9.93 4.54 -1.06
N CYS A 134 10.32 3.65 -1.96
CA CYS A 134 9.37 3.06 -2.91
C CYS A 134 8.30 2.20 -2.21
N ASP A 135 8.64 1.56 -1.08
CA ASP A 135 7.68 0.83 -0.24
C ASP A 135 6.67 1.78 0.40
N VAL A 136 7.11 2.96 0.81
CA VAL A 136 6.22 3.98 1.42
C VAL A 136 5.17 4.46 0.41
N TRP A 137 5.55 4.67 -0.83
CA TRP A 137 4.60 4.96 -1.91
C TRP A 137 3.55 3.85 -2.05
N SER A 138 4.01 2.59 -2.11
CA SER A 138 3.11 1.44 -2.20
C SER A 138 2.14 1.39 -1.02
N ILE A 139 2.60 1.66 0.20
CA ILE A 139 1.75 1.73 1.39
C ILE A 139 0.69 2.82 1.27
N GLY A 140 1.04 3.99 0.77
CA GLY A 140 0.07 5.06 0.51
C GLY A 140 -1.06 4.62 -0.44
N CYS A 141 -0.71 3.93 -1.52
CA CYS A 141 -1.67 3.35 -2.46
C CYS A 141 -2.57 2.29 -1.78
N ILE A 142 -2.00 1.45 -0.92
CA ILE A 142 -2.71 0.40 -0.19
C ILE A 142 -3.72 0.99 0.80
N ILE A 143 -3.30 1.97 1.58
CA ILE A 143 -4.18 2.65 2.56
C ILE A 143 -5.37 3.30 1.86
N PHE A 144 -5.12 3.98 0.74
CA PHE A 144 -6.19 4.53 -0.10
C PHE A 144 -7.19 3.44 -0.52
N GLU A 145 -6.69 2.31 -1.01
CA GLU A 145 -7.53 1.20 -1.47
C GLU A 145 -8.38 0.60 -0.35
N TYR A 146 -7.83 0.46 0.85
CA TYR A 146 -8.61 0.05 2.02
C TYR A 146 -9.73 1.01 2.36
N TYR A 147 -9.49 2.32 2.18
CA TYR A 147 -10.45 3.37 2.51
C TYR A 147 -11.58 3.53 1.49
N VAL A 148 -11.29 3.36 0.20
CA VAL A 148 -12.28 3.58 -0.87
C VAL A 148 -12.80 2.28 -1.50
N GLY A 149 -12.07 1.18 -1.38
CA GLY A 149 -12.44 -0.12 -1.93
C GLY A 149 -11.97 -0.38 -3.37
N PHE A 150 -11.23 0.53 -3.98
CA PHE A 150 -10.71 0.37 -5.35
C PHE A 150 -9.28 0.90 -5.47
N THR A 151 -8.58 0.44 -6.50
CA THR A 151 -7.18 0.79 -6.78
C THR A 151 -7.04 2.25 -7.17
N LEU A 152 -6.04 2.94 -6.60
CA LEU A 152 -5.79 4.37 -6.89
C LEU A 152 -5.36 4.61 -8.34
N PHE A 153 -4.44 3.78 -8.85
CA PHE A 153 -3.86 3.89 -10.19
C PHE A 153 -4.19 2.66 -11.04
N GLN A 154 -5.43 2.57 -11.51
CA GLN A 154 -5.92 1.46 -12.32
C GLN A 154 -5.50 1.65 -13.78
N THR A 155 -4.33 1.12 -14.16
CA THR A 155 -3.77 1.30 -15.50
C THR A 155 -2.82 0.17 -15.89
N HIS A 156 -2.53 0.05 -17.19
CA HIS A 156 -1.56 -0.90 -17.75
C HIS A 156 -0.43 -0.21 -18.53
N ASP A 157 -0.45 1.13 -18.61
CA ASP A 157 0.49 1.93 -19.38
C ASP A 157 1.22 2.96 -18.51
N ASN A 158 2.54 3.12 -18.73
CA ASN A 158 3.36 4.04 -17.94
C ASN A 158 2.95 5.51 -18.13
N ARG A 159 2.68 5.94 -19.36
CA ARG A 159 2.30 7.33 -19.64
C ARG A 159 0.94 7.66 -19.02
N GLU A 160 -0.03 6.76 -19.15
CA GLU A 160 -1.33 6.90 -18.50
C GLU A 160 -1.18 6.92 -16.97
N HIS A 161 -0.32 6.08 -16.42
CA HIS A 161 -0.02 6.06 -14.98
C HIS A 161 0.50 7.41 -14.49
N LEU A 162 1.47 8.00 -15.21
CA LEU A 162 1.99 9.32 -14.90
C LEU A 162 0.91 10.41 -15.02
N ALA A 163 0.02 10.30 -16.02
CA ALA A 163 -1.11 11.22 -16.19
C ALA A 163 -2.11 11.11 -15.02
N MET A 164 -2.40 9.90 -14.53
CA MET A 164 -3.22 9.68 -13.34
C MET A 164 -2.57 10.30 -12.09
N MET A 165 -1.26 10.14 -11.92
CA MET A 165 -0.53 10.78 -10.83
C MET A 165 -0.69 12.30 -10.88
N GLU A 166 -0.51 12.93 -12.05
CA GLU A 166 -0.67 14.39 -12.19
C GLU A 166 -2.09 14.85 -11.91
N ARG A 167 -3.08 14.08 -12.35
CA ARG A 167 -4.50 14.40 -12.08
C ARG A 167 -4.83 14.35 -10.58
N ILE A 168 -4.27 13.37 -9.87
CA ILE A 168 -4.57 13.11 -8.45
C ILE A 168 -3.71 13.96 -7.53
N LEU A 169 -2.41 14.11 -7.84
CA LEU A 169 -1.41 14.68 -6.94
C LEU A 169 -0.85 16.03 -7.40
N GLY A 170 -1.14 16.45 -8.63
CA GLY A 170 -0.53 17.63 -9.23
C GLY A 170 0.68 17.29 -10.11
N PRO A 171 1.32 18.31 -10.69
CA PRO A 171 2.38 18.10 -11.69
C PRO A 171 3.61 17.38 -11.12
N ILE A 172 4.20 16.52 -11.95
CA ILE A 172 5.46 15.85 -11.64
C ILE A 172 6.56 16.92 -11.49
N PRO A 173 7.38 16.87 -10.44
CA PRO A 173 8.44 17.86 -10.23
C PRO A 173 9.41 17.94 -11.42
N SER A 174 9.71 19.17 -11.85
CA SER A 174 10.62 19.43 -12.99
C SER A 174 11.99 18.77 -12.80
N ARG A 175 12.48 18.68 -11.56
CA ARG A 175 13.75 18.03 -11.25
C ARG A 175 13.75 16.55 -11.63
N MET A 176 12.66 15.84 -11.37
CA MET A 176 12.52 14.43 -11.75
C MET A 176 12.42 14.27 -13.27
N ILE A 177 11.68 15.16 -13.94
CA ILE A 177 11.56 15.17 -15.40
C ILE A 177 12.92 15.39 -16.07
N ARG A 178 13.73 16.30 -15.55
CA ARG A 178 15.07 16.57 -16.10
C ARG A 178 16.04 15.41 -15.91
N LYS A 179 15.92 14.67 -14.79
CA LYS A 179 16.85 13.58 -14.45
C LYS A 179 16.54 12.26 -15.15
N THR A 180 15.28 12.01 -15.51
CA THR A 180 14.89 10.74 -16.12
C THR A 180 15.52 10.55 -17.50
N ARG A 181 15.92 9.33 -17.80
CA ARG A 181 16.31 8.91 -19.16
C ARG A 181 15.08 8.60 -20.04
N LYS A 182 13.91 8.48 -19.44
CA LYS A 182 12.62 8.18 -20.13
C LYS A 182 11.99 9.44 -20.73
N GLN A 183 12.77 10.22 -21.51
CA GLN A 183 12.30 11.46 -22.14
C GLN A 183 11.12 11.26 -23.10
N LYS A 184 10.88 10.04 -23.54
CA LYS A 184 9.73 9.71 -24.42
C LYS A 184 8.36 10.03 -23.83
N TYR A 185 8.26 10.13 -22.48
CA TYR A 185 7.02 10.50 -21.81
C TYR A 185 6.79 12.00 -21.73
N PHE A 186 7.80 12.80 -22.03
CA PHE A 186 7.80 14.24 -21.81
C PHE A 186 8.07 15.03 -23.11
N TYR A 187 7.52 16.23 -23.14
CA TYR A 187 7.77 17.19 -24.19
C TYR A 187 7.85 18.61 -23.59
N ARG A 188 8.95 19.29 -23.87
CA ARG A 188 9.24 20.65 -23.33
C ARG A 188 9.07 20.75 -21.80
N GLY A 189 9.59 19.75 -21.08
CA GLY A 189 9.57 19.73 -19.62
C GLY A 189 8.23 19.39 -18.97
N ARG A 190 7.26 18.90 -19.73
CA ARG A 190 5.93 18.50 -19.27
C ARG A 190 5.58 17.10 -19.77
N LEU A 191 4.68 16.41 -19.04
CA LEU A 191 4.14 15.14 -19.49
C LEU A 191 3.46 15.33 -20.86
N ASP A 192 3.86 14.52 -21.83
CA ASP A 192 3.27 14.48 -23.17
C ASP A 192 1.98 13.67 -23.13
N TRP A 193 0.89 14.33 -22.80
CA TRP A 193 -0.41 13.74 -22.59
C TRP A 193 -1.51 14.58 -23.23
N ASP A 194 -2.29 13.97 -24.14
CA ASP A 194 -3.41 14.63 -24.81
C ASP A 194 -4.73 14.28 -24.10
N GLU A 195 -5.32 15.26 -23.42
CA GLU A 195 -6.57 15.12 -22.70
C GLU A 195 -7.80 14.90 -23.62
N ASN A 196 -7.67 15.15 -24.91
CA ASN A 196 -8.77 15.02 -25.87
C ASN A 196 -8.88 13.63 -26.50
N THR A 197 -7.91 12.76 -26.24
CA THR A 197 -7.98 11.34 -26.62
C THR A 197 -8.95 10.56 -25.73
N SER A 198 -9.32 9.35 -26.14
CA SER A 198 -10.13 8.45 -25.29
C SER A 198 -9.44 8.14 -23.95
N ALA A 199 -8.12 7.90 -23.96
CA ALA A 199 -7.33 7.70 -22.76
C ALA A 199 -7.30 8.95 -21.87
N GLY A 200 -7.15 10.13 -22.45
CA GLY A 200 -7.17 11.41 -21.73
C GLY A 200 -8.51 11.68 -21.07
N ARG A 201 -9.61 11.40 -21.76
CA ARG A 201 -10.96 11.50 -21.20
C ARG A 201 -11.17 10.49 -20.06
N TYR A 202 -10.71 9.28 -20.24
CA TYR A 202 -10.78 8.24 -19.19
C TYR A 202 -10.12 8.70 -17.89
N VAL A 203 -8.90 9.23 -17.96
CA VAL A 203 -8.19 9.75 -16.78
C VAL A 203 -8.96 10.91 -16.13
N ARG A 204 -9.47 11.84 -16.92
CA ARG A 204 -10.23 12.99 -16.42
C ARG A 204 -11.53 12.57 -15.71
N GLU A 205 -12.22 11.56 -16.25
CA GLU A 205 -13.50 11.09 -15.74
C GLU A 205 -13.36 10.14 -14.55
N ASN A 206 -12.29 9.33 -14.50
CA ASN A 206 -12.08 8.30 -13.48
C ASN A 206 -11.13 8.71 -12.37
N CYS A 207 -10.37 9.77 -12.53
CA CYS A 207 -9.45 10.31 -11.54
C CYS A 207 -9.87 11.73 -11.13
N LYS A 208 -9.67 12.06 -9.86
CA LYS A 208 -9.93 13.39 -9.31
C LYS A 208 -8.85 13.74 -8.28
N PRO A 209 -8.65 15.00 -7.93
CA PRO A 209 -7.70 15.38 -6.89
C PRO A 209 -7.87 14.56 -5.62
N LEU A 210 -6.76 14.17 -4.99
CA LEU A 210 -6.73 13.19 -3.91
C LEU A 210 -7.76 13.45 -2.81
N ARG A 211 -7.85 14.68 -2.32
CA ARG A 211 -8.77 15.02 -1.21
C ARG A 211 -10.25 14.99 -1.59
N ARG A 212 -10.58 14.91 -2.86
CA ARG A 212 -11.98 14.73 -3.30
C ARG A 212 -12.49 13.29 -3.11
N TYR A 213 -11.62 12.38 -2.73
CA TYR A 213 -12.02 11.02 -2.36
C TYR A 213 -12.47 10.89 -0.90
N LEU A 214 -12.34 11.94 -0.09
CA LEU A 214 -12.86 11.96 1.28
C LEU A 214 -14.34 11.63 1.30
N THR A 215 -14.74 10.70 2.19
CA THR A 215 -16.14 10.28 2.38
C THR A 215 -16.80 10.94 3.59
N SER A 216 -16.03 11.66 4.41
CA SER A 216 -16.49 12.37 5.62
C SER A 216 -15.59 13.56 5.89
N GLU A 217 -16.16 14.61 6.47
CA GLU A 217 -15.45 15.80 6.92
C GLU A 217 -14.93 15.67 8.36
N ALA A 218 -15.11 14.52 9.02
CA ALA A 218 -14.57 14.28 10.34
C ALA A 218 -13.03 14.34 10.34
N GLU A 219 -12.46 14.86 11.43
CA GLU A 219 -11.01 15.11 11.56
C GLU A 219 -10.16 13.87 11.24
N GLU A 220 -10.59 12.70 11.71
CA GLU A 220 -9.82 11.46 11.48
C GLU A 220 -9.70 11.10 9.98
N HIS A 221 -10.68 11.47 9.15
CA HIS A 221 -10.61 11.29 7.70
C HIS A 221 -9.62 12.27 7.07
N HIS A 222 -9.59 13.51 7.52
CA HIS A 222 -8.59 14.51 7.10
C HIS A 222 -7.17 14.10 7.51
N GLN A 223 -7.00 13.57 8.71
CA GLN A 223 -5.71 13.04 9.18
C GLN A 223 -5.25 11.86 8.31
N LEU A 224 -6.16 10.96 7.94
CA LEU A 224 -5.85 9.85 7.05
C LEU A 224 -5.33 10.34 5.69
N PHE A 225 -6.01 11.32 5.07
CA PHE A 225 -5.59 11.86 3.79
C PHE A 225 -4.31 12.69 3.88
N ASP A 226 -4.05 13.34 5.00
CA ASP A 226 -2.75 13.98 5.26
C ASP A 226 -1.62 12.95 5.28
N LEU A 227 -1.82 11.82 5.93
CA LEU A 227 -0.88 10.70 5.93
C LEU A 227 -0.66 10.15 4.51
N ILE A 228 -1.74 9.85 3.78
CA ILE A 228 -1.66 9.33 2.40
C ILE A 228 -0.91 10.31 1.51
N GLU A 229 -1.22 11.60 1.57
CA GLU A 229 -0.57 12.65 0.79
C GLU A 229 0.94 12.70 1.05
N SER A 230 1.36 12.57 2.31
CA SER A 230 2.78 12.53 2.71
C SER A 230 3.50 11.27 2.21
N MET A 231 2.80 10.15 2.10
CA MET A 231 3.33 8.91 1.53
C MET A 231 3.39 8.93 0.01
N LEU A 232 2.54 9.73 -0.64
CA LEU A 232 2.48 9.90 -2.09
C LEU A 232 3.24 11.15 -2.56
N GLU A 233 4.27 11.55 -1.84
CA GLU A 233 5.23 12.56 -2.27
C GLU A 233 6.04 12.04 -3.45
N TYR A 234 6.12 12.83 -4.51
CA TYR A 234 6.85 12.44 -5.72
C TYR A 234 8.34 12.20 -5.48
N GLU A 235 9.00 13.13 -4.77
CA GLU A 235 10.43 13.04 -4.53
C GLU A 235 10.72 12.07 -3.37
N PRO A 236 11.45 10.96 -3.61
CA PRO A 236 11.72 9.97 -2.58
C PRO A 236 12.38 10.54 -1.33
N ALA A 237 13.29 11.52 -1.49
CA ALA A 237 14.00 12.16 -0.38
C ALA A 237 13.08 13.01 0.52
N LYS A 238 11.95 13.48 0.00
CA LYS A 238 10.96 14.27 0.73
C LYS A 238 9.81 13.42 1.25
N ARG A 239 9.69 12.20 0.75
CA ARG A 239 8.61 11.29 1.13
C ARG A 239 8.75 10.90 2.60
N LEU A 240 7.62 10.82 3.30
CA LEU A 240 7.54 10.41 4.69
C LEU A 240 8.27 9.09 4.93
N THR A 241 9.07 9.00 5.99
CA THR A 241 9.63 7.72 6.45
C THR A 241 8.59 6.97 7.29
N LEU A 242 8.74 5.66 7.45
CA LEU A 242 7.82 4.88 8.27
C LEU A 242 7.97 5.19 9.75
N GLY A 243 9.16 5.57 10.21
CA GLY A 243 9.34 6.09 11.56
C GLY A 243 8.52 7.36 11.83
N GLU A 244 8.50 8.28 10.88
CA GLU A 244 7.67 9.48 10.92
C GLU A 244 6.18 9.13 10.77
N ALA A 245 5.83 8.19 9.90
CA ALA A 245 4.46 7.75 9.70
C ALA A 245 3.82 7.22 10.99
N LEU A 246 4.56 6.43 11.76
CA LEU A 246 4.09 5.88 13.03
C LEU A 246 3.83 6.94 14.10
N GLN A 247 4.40 8.15 13.96
CA GLN A 247 4.16 9.29 14.83
C GLN A 247 3.05 10.23 14.32
N HIS A 248 2.47 9.92 13.15
CA HIS A 248 1.42 10.75 12.57
C HIS A 248 0.17 10.80 13.45
N PRO A 249 -0.54 11.97 13.56
CA PRO A 249 -1.74 12.11 14.38
C PRO A 249 -2.83 11.08 14.12
N PHE A 250 -2.94 10.57 12.90
CA PHE A 250 -3.90 9.52 12.56
C PHE A 250 -3.75 8.25 13.42
N PHE A 251 -2.53 7.96 13.87
CA PHE A 251 -2.22 6.78 14.69
C PHE A 251 -2.16 7.08 16.21
N ALA A 252 -2.48 8.29 16.64
CA ALA A 252 -2.32 8.70 18.03
C ALA A 252 -3.04 7.77 19.02
N ARG A 253 -4.25 7.31 18.68
CA ARG A 253 -5.03 6.39 19.52
C ARG A 253 -4.31 5.06 19.76
N LEU A 254 -3.65 4.53 18.74
CA LEU A 254 -2.94 3.23 18.83
C LEU A 254 -1.65 3.31 19.64
N ARG A 255 -0.99 4.48 19.65
CA ARG A 255 0.20 4.69 20.49
C ARG A 255 -0.14 4.83 21.97
N ALA A 256 -1.35 5.30 22.31
CA ALA A 256 -1.82 5.48 23.67
C ALA A 256 -2.29 4.17 24.32
N GLU A 257 -2.61 3.13 23.54
CA GLU A 257 -3.00 1.83 24.07
C GLU A 257 -1.77 1.04 24.52
N PRO A 258 -1.78 0.46 25.76
CA PRO A 258 -0.71 -0.43 26.18
C PRO A 258 -0.65 -1.64 25.23
N PRO A 259 0.55 -2.18 24.95
CA PRO A 259 0.68 -3.35 24.09
C PRO A 259 -0.17 -4.50 24.66
N ASN A 260 -1.03 -5.05 23.83
CA ASN A 260 -1.95 -6.12 24.21
C ASN A 260 -1.13 -7.40 24.45
N THR A 261 -0.72 -7.63 25.70
CA THR A 261 0.15 -8.75 26.13
C THR A 261 -0.47 -10.12 25.92
N LYS A 262 -1.75 -10.20 25.55
CA LYS A 262 -2.46 -11.48 25.33
C LYS A 262 -2.18 -12.16 23.99
N LEU A 263 -1.50 -11.52 23.06
CA LEU A 263 -1.19 -12.10 21.73
C LEU A 263 0.20 -12.78 21.67
N TRP A 264 1.02 -12.70 22.74
CA TRP A 264 2.37 -13.27 22.76
C TRP A 264 2.51 -14.55 23.61
N ASP A 265 1.45 -14.95 24.34
CA ASP A 265 1.54 -16.07 25.30
C ASP A 265 1.16 -17.44 24.72
N SER A 266 0.79 -17.53 23.44
CA SER A 266 0.46 -18.83 22.82
C SER A 266 1.65 -19.54 22.16
N SER A 267 2.88 -18.99 22.26
CA SER A 267 4.07 -19.59 21.65
C SER A 267 5.07 -20.22 22.64
N ARG A 268 4.72 -20.37 23.93
CA ARG A 268 5.62 -20.91 24.96
C ARG A 268 5.23 -22.27 25.51
N ASP A 269 4.34 -23.00 24.89
CA ASP A 269 3.99 -24.38 25.36
C ASP A 269 4.19 -25.42 24.26
N ILE A 270 5.41 -25.50 23.70
CA ILE A 270 5.91 -26.72 23.03
C ILE A 270 7.33 -26.99 23.55
N SER A 271 7.39 -27.45 24.79
CA SER A 271 8.53 -28.19 25.29
C SER A 271 8.04 -29.31 26.24
N ARG A 272 7.61 -30.41 25.62
CA ARG A 272 7.74 -31.78 26.19
C ARG A 272 7.54 -32.81 25.08
#